data_cf26bc8c75aba617ef8294d0c9ec68d9
#
_entry.id   cf26bc8c75aba617ef8294d0c9ec68d9
#
_cell.length_a   1.000
_cell.length_b   1.000
_cell.length_c   1.000
_cell.angle_alpha   90.00
_cell.angle_beta   90.00
_cell.angle_gamma   90.00
#
_symmetry.space_group_name_H-M   'P 1'
#
loop_
_entity.id
_entity.type
_entity.pdbx_description
1 polymer ?
#
loop_
_entity_poly.entity_id
_entity_poly.type
_entity_poly.pdbx_seq_one_letter_code
_entity_poly.pdbx_strand_id
1 'polypeptide(L)'
;MNLAQIQRKMARAVFGSLAPGYRMRRLAPGGGSMRRYAATFIKPNDRLTSFERLEIYNRQYWFRVLTCMADDFPGLHAVLGARKFDRLSEAYLADCPSRSFTLRNLGSRLPAWIEKHPGYVRPHARLALDMVRLEWAEIVAFDGPSETPLQPQDLVEGFDARMKFRLQPYITLLELHYPVDDLLLEVNKSSEDGEAASNAVGGGRKRASVRRFRALNPQPIFLAVHRNDDSVYFRRLEPEAFALLAALASGKSIAAAVNAAFRTSAVPVAARAETVREWFELWSALGWFCRPAARAAAV
;
A
#
# COMPACT_ATOMS: atom_id res chain seq x y z
N MET A 1 -22.19 -2.34 35.17
CA MET A 1 -21.65 -2.47 33.80
C MET A 1 -20.40 -3.31 33.88
N ASN A 2 -20.28 -4.37 33.06
CA ASN A 2 -19.09 -5.23 33.05
C ASN A 2 -17.98 -4.67 32.15
N LEU A 3 -16.75 -5.23 32.23
CA LEU A 3 -15.57 -4.77 31.49
C LEU A 3 -15.82 -4.74 29.98
N ALA A 4 -16.39 -5.79 29.41
CA ALA A 4 -16.66 -5.87 27.97
C ALA A 4 -17.65 -4.80 27.48
N GLN A 5 -18.59 -4.38 28.31
CA GLN A 5 -19.50 -3.28 28.01
C GLN A 5 -18.78 -1.93 28.04
N ILE A 6 -17.85 -1.73 28.99
CA ILE A 6 -17.02 -0.52 29.06
C ILE A 6 -16.14 -0.43 27.83
N GLN A 7 -15.43 -1.51 27.48
CA GLN A 7 -14.56 -1.55 26.31
C GLN A 7 -15.32 -1.25 25.02
N ARG A 8 -16.50 -1.82 24.81
CA ARG A 8 -17.35 -1.53 23.63
C ARG A 8 -17.79 -0.07 23.57
N LYS A 9 -18.19 0.52 24.70
CA LYS A 9 -18.55 1.95 24.76
C LYS A 9 -17.36 2.83 24.45
N MET A 10 -16.19 2.52 25.04
CA MET A 10 -14.94 3.24 24.80
C MET A 10 -14.57 3.18 23.31
N ALA A 11 -14.52 1.98 22.72
CA ALA A 11 -14.20 1.78 21.32
C ALA A 11 -15.13 2.56 20.37
N ARG A 12 -16.45 2.51 20.60
CA ARG A 12 -17.41 3.27 19.79
C ARG A 12 -17.18 4.78 19.84
N ALA A 13 -16.78 5.31 20.99
CA ALA A 13 -16.50 6.74 21.11
C ALA A 13 -15.13 7.12 20.53
N VAL A 14 -14.10 6.31 20.79
CA VAL A 14 -12.73 6.55 20.33
C VAL A 14 -12.63 6.47 18.80
N PHE A 15 -13.31 5.51 18.17
CA PHE A 15 -13.32 5.34 16.72
C PHE A 15 -14.27 6.30 15.99
N GLY A 16 -15.12 7.02 16.73
CA GLY A 16 -15.97 8.06 16.15
C GLY A 16 -15.13 9.12 15.43
N SER A 17 -15.51 9.47 14.18
CA SER A 17 -14.78 10.45 13.37
C SER A 17 -14.68 11.81 14.06
N LEU A 18 -13.59 12.54 13.76
CA LEU A 18 -13.36 13.87 14.29
C LEU A 18 -14.39 14.89 13.78
N ALA A 19 -14.62 15.92 14.55
CA ALA A 19 -15.27 17.16 14.12
C ALA A 19 -14.23 18.12 13.54
N PRO A 20 -14.63 19.17 12.81
CA PRO A 20 -13.73 20.21 12.33
C PRO A 20 -12.82 20.75 13.45
N GLY A 21 -11.56 20.97 13.13
CA GLY A 21 -10.53 21.37 14.10
C GLY A 21 -10.00 20.23 14.96
N TYR A 22 -10.10 18.99 14.47
CA TYR A 22 -9.58 17.79 15.11
C TYR A 22 -10.10 17.57 16.54
N ARG A 23 -11.36 17.90 16.78
CA ARG A 23 -12.03 17.71 18.08
C ARG A 23 -12.93 16.50 18.05
N MET A 24 -13.18 15.90 19.22
CA MET A 24 -14.18 14.85 19.34
C MET A 24 -15.59 15.42 19.11
N ARG A 25 -16.42 14.69 18.38
CA ARG A 25 -17.83 15.07 18.13
C ARG A 25 -18.61 15.14 19.45
N ARG A 26 -19.48 16.14 19.55
CA ARG A 26 -20.35 16.32 20.73
C ARG A 26 -21.57 15.40 20.74
N LEU A 27 -21.86 14.74 19.60
CA LEU A 27 -22.94 13.79 19.45
C LEU A 27 -22.44 12.37 19.75
N ALA A 28 -23.12 11.64 20.62
CA ALA A 28 -22.77 10.29 21.00
C ALA A 28 -23.19 9.26 19.92
N PRO A 29 -22.53 8.08 19.84
CA PRO A 29 -23.01 6.96 19.06
C PRO A 29 -24.45 6.57 19.48
N GLY A 30 -25.40 6.64 18.55
CA GLY A 30 -26.82 6.42 18.84
C GLY A 30 -27.61 7.67 19.23
N GLY A 31 -27.00 8.88 19.14
CA GLY A 31 -27.64 10.16 19.42
C GLY A 31 -27.40 10.66 20.84
N GLY A 32 -27.82 11.88 21.09
CA GLY A 32 -27.68 12.52 22.40
C GLY A 32 -26.29 13.10 22.68
N SER A 33 -26.08 13.58 23.90
CA SER A 33 -24.88 14.30 24.31
C SER A 33 -23.71 13.34 24.59
N MET A 34 -22.56 13.57 23.94
CA MET A 34 -21.33 12.84 24.21
C MET A 34 -20.84 13.07 25.67
N ARG A 35 -21.09 14.22 26.26
CA ARG A 35 -20.78 14.47 27.68
C ARG A 35 -21.52 13.51 28.60
N ARG A 36 -22.84 13.33 28.38
CA ARG A 36 -23.65 12.38 29.16
C ARG A 36 -23.20 10.94 28.90
N TYR A 37 -22.91 10.61 27.64
CA TYR A 37 -22.43 9.29 27.26
C TYR A 37 -21.09 8.96 27.96
N ALA A 38 -20.11 9.85 27.93
CA ALA A 38 -18.81 9.67 28.58
C ALA A 38 -18.96 9.47 30.10
N ALA A 39 -19.82 10.24 30.75
CA ALA A 39 -20.05 10.16 32.19
C ALA A 39 -20.63 8.81 32.65
N THR A 40 -21.18 7.98 31.72
CA THR A 40 -21.69 6.65 32.09
C THR A 40 -20.60 5.61 32.36
N PHE A 41 -19.34 5.87 31.95
CA PHE A 41 -18.23 4.88 32.06
C PHE A 41 -16.86 5.49 32.36
N ILE A 42 -16.69 6.80 32.29
CA ILE A 42 -15.45 7.49 32.63
C ILE A 42 -15.72 8.41 33.82
N LYS A 43 -14.93 8.25 34.89
CA LYS A 43 -14.96 9.17 36.02
C LYS A 43 -14.18 10.45 35.67
N PRO A 44 -14.66 11.64 36.06
CA PRO A 44 -13.87 12.86 35.98
C PRO A 44 -12.72 12.82 36.99
N ASN A 45 -11.78 13.74 36.86
CA ASN A 45 -10.76 14.01 37.88
C ASN A 45 -10.73 15.52 38.19
N ASP A 46 -9.80 15.96 39.02
CA ASP A 46 -9.69 17.35 39.47
C ASP A 46 -9.44 18.37 38.33
N ARG A 47 -8.94 17.87 37.18
CA ARG A 47 -8.52 18.72 36.04
C ARG A 47 -9.42 18.58 34.83
N LEU A 48 -10.05 17.40 34.63
CA LEU A 48 -10.73 17.04 33.38
C LEU A 48 -12.08 16.38 33.65
N THR A 49 -13.08 16.83 32.92
CA THR A 49 -14.40 16.16 32.87
C THR A 49 -14.31 14.79 32.18
N SER A 50 -15.31 13.96 32.34
CA SER A 50 -15.42 12.66 31.64
C SER A 50 -15.32 12.82 30.11
N PHE A 51 -15.90 13.88 29.57
CA PHE A 51 -15.82 14.19 28.13
C PHE A 51 -14.39 14.50 27.67
N GLU A 52 -13.69 15.40 28.38
CA GLU A 52 -12.32 15.79 28.04
C GLU A 52 -11.36 14.61 28.14
N ARG A 53 -11.51 13.75 29.15
CA ARG A 53 -10.74 12.51 29.25
C ARG A 53 -10.98 11.60 28.07
N LEU A 54 -12.23 11.44 27.62
CA LEU A 54 -12.56 10.63 26.45
C LEU A 54 -12.01 11.25 25.16
N GLU A 55 -12.09 12.57 25.04
CA GLU A 55 -11.58 13.32 23.87
C GLU A 55 -10.08 13.11 23.65
N ILE A 56 -9.28 13.04 24.73
CA ILE A 56 -7.85 12.74 24.63
C ILE A 56 -7.63 11.41 23.88
N TYR A 57 -8.34 10.35 24.26
CA TYR A 57 -8.20 9.04 23.60
C TYR A 57 -8.70 9.03 22.16
N ASN A 58 -9.83 9.71 21.88
CA ASN A 58 -10.35 9.85 20.53
C ASN A 58 -9.34 10.57 19.64
N ARG A 59 -8.80 11.71 20.09
CA ARG A 59 -7.79 12.46 19.34
C ARG A 59 -6.49 11.67 19.14
N GLN A 60 -5.98 10.99 20.18
CA GLN A 60 -4.79 10.17 20.08
C GLN A 60 -4.95 9.05 19.07
N TYR A 61 -6.11 8.37 19.05
CA TYR A 61 -6.41 7.35 18.05
C TYR A 61 -6.36 7.93 16.64
N TRP A 62 -7.10 9.01 16.40
CA TRP A 62 -7.18 9.61 15.07
C TRP A 62 -5.84 10.19 14.60
N PHE A 63 -5.10 10.86 15.46
CA PHE A 63 -3.76 11.33 15.12
C PHE A 63 -2.84 10.16 14.77
N ARG A 64 -2.90 9.08 15.52
CA ARG A 64 -2.08 7.89 15.23
C ARG A 64 -2.39 7.30 13.86
N VAL A 65 -3.65 7.07 13.54
CA VAL A 65 -4.02 6.48 12.25
C VAL A 65 -3.82 7.44 11.07
N LEU A 66 -4.01 8.75 11.25
CA LEU A 66 -3.74 9.74 10.21
C LEU A 66 -2.24 9.91 9.97
N THR A 67 -1.41 9.88 11.01
CA THR A 67 0.05 9.86 10.87
C THR A 67 0.50 8.61 10.12
N CYS A 68 0.02 7.44 10.49
CA CYS A 68 0.32 6.19 9.79
C CYS A 68 -0.06 6.28 8.29
N MET A 69 -1.23 6.84 7.96
CA MET A 69 -1.60 7.06 6.55
C MET A 69 -0.65 8.01 5.82
N ALA A 70 -0.14 9.05 6.50
CA ALA A 70 0.81 9.98 5.88
C ALA A 70 2.21 9.37 5.71
N ASP A 71 2.62 8.50 6.64
CA ASP A 71 3.89 7.77 6.58
C ASP A 71 3.85 6.68 5.50
N ASP A 72 2.72 5.97 5.40
CA ASP A 72 2.53 4.87 4.44
C ASP A 72 2.28 5.36 3.00
N PHE A 73 1.79 6.60 2.80
CA PHE A 73 1.40 7.15 1.50
C PHE A 73 1.95 8.55 1.23
N PRO A 74 3.28 8.76 1.32
CA PRO A 74 3.92 10.06 1.11
C PRO A 74 3.76 10.59 -0.33
N GLY A 75 3.79 9.70 -1.34
CA GLY A 75 3.58 10.04 -2.74
C GLY A 75 2.14 10.49 -3.01
N LEU A 76 1.14 9.77 -2.50
CA LEU A 76 -0.26 10.19 -2.60
C LEU A 76 -0.48 11.53 -1.89
N HIS A 77 0.14 11.72 -0.72
CA HIS A 77 0.11 13.00 -0.01
C HIS A 77 0.71 14.14 -0.85
N ALA A 78 1.82 13.89 -1.54
CA ALA A 78 2.45 14.87 -2.43
C ALA A 78 1.59 15.18 -3.67
N VAL A 79 0.94 14.18 -4.27
CA VAL A 79 0.02 14.35 -5.42
C VAL A 79 -1.20 15.21 -5.05
N LEU A 80 -1.80 14.96 -3.91
CA LEU A 80 -3.05 15.61 -3.49
C LEU A 80 -2.82 16.94 -2.78
N GLY A 81 -1.70 17.06 -2.07
CA GLY A 81 -1.44 18.10 -1.08
C GLY A 81 -2.20 17.87 0.23
N ALA A 82 -1.68 18.42 1.33
CA ALA A 82 -2.09 18.13 2.70
C ALA A 82 -3.62 18.15 2.91
N ARG A 83 -4.30 19.23 2.51
CA ARG A 83 -5.75 19.38 2.76
C ARG A 83 -6.62 18.31 2.11
N LYS A 84 -6.28 17.88 0.87
CA LYS A 84 -7.05 16.84 0.17
C LYS A 84 -6.71 15.46 0.69
N PHE A 85 -5.44 15.25 1.03
CA PHE A 85 -4.97 14.01 1.62
C PHE A 85 -5.64 13.77 2.99
N ASP A 86 -5.65 14.78 3.88
CA ASP A 86 -6.31 14.68 5.18
C ASP A 86 -7.80 14.34 5.03
N ARG A 87 -8.50 15.05 4.14
CA ARG A 87 -9.92 14.81 3.85
C ARG A 87 -10.17 13.41 3.31
N LEU A 88 -9.31 12.91 2.40
CA LEU A 88 -9.37 11.57 1.86
C LEU A 88 -9.14 10.54 2.97
N SER A 89 -8.10 10.72 3.78
CA SER A 89 -7.72 9.80 4.86
C SER A 89 -8.81 9.71 5.92
N GLU A 90 -9.39 10.82 6.33
CA GLU A 90 -10.52 10.85 7.27
C GLU A 90 -11.74 10.10 6.72
N ALA A 91 -12.10 10.33 5.46
CA ALA A 91 -13.25 9.67 4.82
C ALA A 91 -12.98 8.16 4.64
N TYR A 92 -11.80 7.80 4.17
CA TYR A 92 -11.39 6.41 4.03
C TYR A 92 -11.43 5.66 5.37
N LEU A 93 -10.85 6.22 6.42
CA LEU A 93 -10.80 5.60 7.74
C LEU A 93 -12.18 5.53 8.42
N ALA A 94 -13.10 6.43 8.09
CA ALA A 94 -14.49 6.35 8.54
C ALA A 94 -15.22 5.15 7.92
N ASP A 95 -15.00 4.87 6.63
CA ASP A 95 -15.60 3.74 5.92
C ASP A 95 -14.84 2.42 6.17
N CYS A 96 -13.53 2.54 6.30
CA CYS A 96 -12.59 1.44 6.39
C CYS A 96 -11.75 1.49 7.69
N PRO A 97 -12.35 1.47 8.88
CA PRO A 97 -11.61 1.56 10.14
C PRO A 97 -10.65 0.37 10.32
N SER A 98 -9.62 0.57 11.13
CA SER A 98 -8.72 -0.51 11.54
C SER A 98 -9.50 -1.64 12.21
N ARG A 99 -9.21 -2.88 11.82
CA ARG A 99 -9.79 -4.11 12.39
C ARG A 99 -8.76 -5.00 13.09
N SER A 100 -7.52 -4.54 13.12
CA SER A 100 -6.40 -5.24 13.74
C SER A 100 -5.80 -4.40 14.86
N PHE A 101 -5.09 -5.05 15.77
CA PHE A 101 -4.25 -4.38 16.76
C PHE A 101 -2.96 -3.80 16.14
N THR A 102 -2.60 -4.24 14.92
CA THR A 102 -1.52 -3.64 14.13
C THR A 102 -2.09 -2.68 13.10
N LEU A 103 -1.33 -1.66 12.70
CA LEU A 103 -1.70 -0.72 11.65
C LEU A 103 -1.18 -1.15 10.27
N ARG A 104 -0.43 -2.25 10.17
CA ARG A 104 0.20 -2.77 8.96
C ARG A 104 -0.71 -2.78 7.73
N ASN A 105 -1.96 -3.21 7.91
CA ASN A 105 -2.92 -3.34 6.80
C ASN A 105 -3.91 -2.17 6.73
N LEU A 106 -3.59 -1.03 7.35
CA LEU A 106 -4.51 0.10 7.43
C LEU A 106 -4.90 0.60 6.05
N GLY A 107 -3.92 0.73 5.13
CA GLY A 107 -4.09 1.19 3.77
C GLY A 107 -4.54 0.13 2.76
N SER A 108 -4.66 -1.14 3.14
CA SER A 108 -4.90 -2.27 2.21
C SER A 108 -6.11 -2.12 1.29
N ARG A 109 -7.12 -1.39 1.72
CA ARG A 109 -8.37 -1.16 0.97
C ARG A 109 -8.40 0.19 0.26
N LEU A 110 -7.36 1.02 0.43
CA LEU A 110 -7.32 2.38 -0.09
C LEU A 110 -7.38 2.43 -1.63
N PRO A 111 -6.63 1.60 -2.40
CA PRO A 111 -6.75 1.60 -3.85
C PRO A 111 -8.18 1.34 -4.33
N ALA A 112 -8.82 0.28 -3.83
CA ALA A 112 -10.20 -0.07 -4.20
C ALA A 112 -11.24 0.95 -3.69
N TRP A 113 -10.97 1.62 -2.58
CA TRP A 113 -11.82 2.68 -2.06
C TRP A 113 -11.74 3.93 -2.94
N ILE A 114 -10.54 4.33 -3.40
CA ILE A 114 -10.36 5.46 -4.34
C ILE A 114 -11.09 5.22 -5.66
N GLU A 115 -11.04 3.99 -6.19
CA GLU A 115 -11.77 3.64 -7.43
C GLU A 115 -13.29 3.90 -7.30
N LYS A 116 -13.85 3.62 -6.12
CA LYS A 116 -15.27 3.87 -5.82
C LYS A 116 -15.58 5.33 -5.48
N HIS A 117 -14.58 6.09 -5.05
CA HIS A 117 -14.72 7.46 -4.57
C HIS A 117 -13.78 8.45 -5.30
N PRO A 118 -13.78 8.50 -6.65
CA PRO A 118 -12.82 9.29 -7.42
C PRO A 118 -12.91 10.79 -7.16
N GLY A 119 -14.01 11.27 -6.56
CA GLY A 119 -14.20 12.68 -6.19
C GLY A 119 -13.17 13.22 -5.20
N TYR A 120 -12.58 12.36 -4.35
CA TYR A 120 -11.56 12.76 -3.38
C TYR A 120 -10.20 13.06 -4.02
N VAL A 121 -9.92 12.49 -5.19
CA VAL A 121 -8.62 12.57 -5.88
C VAL A 121 -8.64 13.40 -7.17
N ARG A 122 -9.79 13.99 -7.56
CA ARG A 122 -9.86 14.88 -8.72
C ARG A 122 -9.01 16.14 -8.54
N PRO A 123 -8.40 16.69 -9.62
CA PRO A 123 -8.49 16.25 -11.00
C PRO A 123 -7.51 15.10 -11.37
N HIS A 124 -6.67 14.63 -10.46
CA HIS A 124 -5.56 13.71 -10.71
C HIS A 124 -5.92 12.25 -10.39
N ALA A 125 -7.15 11.81 -10.67
CA ALA A 125 -7.66 10.52 -10.20
C ALA A 125 -6.82 9.33 -10.65
N ARG A 126 -6.37 9.31 -11.92
CA ARG A 126 -5.55 8.21 -12.42
C ARG A 126 -4.15 8.20 -11.82
N LEU A 127 -3.50 9.36 -11.76
CA LEU A 127 -2.19 9.52 -11.14
C LEU A 127 -2.21 9.12 -9.67
N ALA A 128 -3.23 9.56 -8.93
CA ALA A 128 -3.40 9.21 -7.52
C ALA A 128 -3.63 7.70 -7.32
N LEU A 129 -4.38 7.06 -8.23
CA LEU A 129 -4.62 5.62 -8.19
C LEU A 129 -3.34 4.83 -8.48
N ASP A 130 -2.57 5.24 -9.49
CA ASP A 130 -1.29 4.60 -9.81
C ASP A 130 -0.30 4.76 -8.64
N MET A 131 -0.23 5.96 -8.05
CA MET A 131 0.62 6.22 -6.89
C MET A 131 0.24 5.34 -5.69
N VAL A 132 -1.02 5.30 -5.29
CA VAL A 132 -1.43 4.51 -4.13
C VAL A 132 -1.27 3.00 -4.35
N ARG A 133 -1.38 2.53 -5.59
CA ARG A 133 -1.09 1.13 -5.92
C ARG A 133 0.38 0.80 -5.76
N LEU A 134 1.27 1.72 -6.16
CA LEU A 134 2.71 1.56 -6.00
C LEU A 134 3.11 1.55 -4.52
N GLU A 135 2.64 2.54 -3.74
CA GLU A 135 2.94 2.64 -2.31
C GLU A 135 2.39 1.43 -1.53
N TRP A 136 1.18 0.96 -1.87
CA TRP A 136 0.66 -0.25 -1.26
C TRP A 136 1.50 -1.49 -1.63
N ALA A 137 1.98 -1.58 -2.87
CA ALA A 137 2.87 -2.66 -3.29
C ALA A 137 4.23 -2.62 -2.57
N GLU A 138 4.75 -1.43 -2.24
CA GLU A 138 5.95 -1.23 -1.43
C GLU A 138 5.76 -1.82 -0.01
N ILE A 139 4.63 -1.51 0.64
CA ILE A 139 4.27 -2.06 1.96
C ILE A 139 4.16 -3.60 1.89
N VAL A 140 3.53 -4.14 0.85
CA VAL A 140 3.41 -5.59 0.64
C VAL A 140 4.80 -6.21 0.43
N ALA A 141 5.66 -5.58 -0.34
CA ALA A 141 7.01 -6.07 -0.59
C ALA A 141 7.86 -6.08 0.68
N PHE A 142 7.77 -5.03 1.50
CA PHE A 142 8.53 -4.92 2.76
C PHE A 142 8.05 -5.93 3.80
N ASP A 143 6.76 -5.96 4.07
CA ASP A 143 6.16 -6.70 5.19
C ASP A 143 5.62 -8.09 4.81
N GLY A 144 5.54 -8.40 3.52
CA GLY A 144 4.97 -9.66 3.02
C GLY A 144 5.75 -10.89 3.47
N PRO A 145 5.10 -12.04 3.65
CA PRO A 145 5.81 -13.29 3.94
C PRO A 145 6.69 -13.70 2.76
N SER A 146 7.76 -14.44 3.04
CA SER A 146 8.57 -15.11 2.03
C SER A 146 8.37 -16.61 2.10
N GLU A 147 8.41 -17.26 0.95
CA GLU A 147 8.47 -18.72 0.81
C GLU A 147 9.88 -19.12 0.38
N THR A 148 10.24 -20.40 0.56
CA THR A 148 11.56 -20.91 0.12
C THR A 148 11.73 -20.73 -1.38
N PRO A 149 12.76 -20.00 -1.84
CA PRO A 149 13.00 -19.81 -3.26
C PRO A 149 13.35 -21.12 -3.96
N LEU A 150 13.00 -21.20 -5.23
CA LEU A 150 13.53 -22.26 -6.10
C LEU A 150 15.03 -22.04 -6.28
N GLN A 151 15.79 -23.12 -6.12
CA GLN A 151 17.24 -23.09 -6.37
C GLN A 151 17.50 -23.37 -7.85
N PRO A 152 18.62 -22.88 -8.44
CA PRO A 152 19.00 -23.18 -9.82
C PRO A 152 19.03 -24.68 -10.13
N GLN A 153 19.44 -25.51 -9.16
CA GLN A 153 19.46 -26.97 -9.29
C GLN A 153 18.06 -27.57 -9.52
N ASP A 154 17.02 -26.99 -8.88
CA ASP A 154 15.63 -27.43 -9.05
C ASP A 154 15.13 -27.21 -10.49
N LEU A 155 15.77 -26.31 -11.24
CA LEU A 155 15.42 -25.97 -12.61
C LEU A 155 16.19 -26.86 -13.63
N VAL A 156 17.38 -27.33 -13.26
CA VAL A 156 18.24 -28.15 -14.17
C VAL A 156 17.77 -29.61 -14.20
N GLU A 157 17.33 -30.17 -13.05
CA GLU A 157 17.00 -31.60 -12.94
C GLU A 157 15.62 -31.98 -13.52
N GLY A 158 14.83 -31.04 -13.98
CA GLY A 158 13.46 -31.34 -14.41
C GLY A 158 12.71 -30.22 -15.11
N PHE A 159 13.40 -29.38 -15.88
CA PHE A 159 12.73 -28.31 -16.62
C PHE A 159 11.74 -28.88 -17.63
N ASP A 160 10.48 -28.92 -17.30
CA ASP A 160 9.37 -29.27 -18.19
C ASP A 160 8.54 -28.02 -18.50
N ALA A 161 8.22 -27.84 -19.77
CA ALA A 161 7.34 -26.78 -20.27
C ALA A 161 5.94 -26.79 -19.59
N ARG A 162 5.56 -27.90 -18.96
CA ARG A 162 4.32 -28.03 -18.17
C ARG A 162 4.45 -27.56 -16.74
N MET A 163 5.67 -27.28 -16.26
CA MET A 163 5.88 -26.81 -14.88
C MET A 163 5.13 -25.51 -14.63
N LYS A 164 4.71 -25.35 -13.38
CA LYS A 164 4.05 -24.16 -12.87
C LYS A 164 4.93 -23.58 -11.77
N PHE A 165 5.22 -22.31 -11.88
CA PHE A 165 5.90 -21.56 -10.84
C PHE A 165 4.92 -20.67 -10.09
N ARG A 166 5.25 -20.38 -8.85
CA ARG A 166 4.61 -19.32 -8.08
C ARG A 166 5.63 -18.21 -7.88
N LEU A 167 5.17 -16.98 -7.92
CA LEU A 167 5.98 -15.86 -7.48
C LEU A 167 5.95 -15.78 -5.96
N GLN A 168 7.01 -15.21 -5.38
CA GLN A 168 7.05 -14.88 -3.98
C GLN A 168 5.82 -14.04 -3.59
N PRO A 169 5.19 -14.29 -2.41
CA PRO A 169 3.99 -13.59 -1.99
C PRO A 169 4.16 -12.08 -1.84
N TYR A 170 5.39 -11.62 -1.63
CA TYR A 170 5.73 -10.21 -1.49
C TYR A 170 5.92 -9.49 -2.84
N ILE A 171 5.89 -10.20 -3.97
CA ILE A 171 6.03 -9.58 -5.30
C ILE A 171 4.66 -9.09 -5.76
N THR A 172 4.61 -7.83 -6.16
CA THR A 172 3.43 -7.22 -6.78
C THR A 172 3.77 -6.77 -8.19
N LEU A 173 3.00 -7.24 -9.17
CA LEU A 173 3.08 -6.81 -10.56
C LEU A 173 2.07 -5.68 -10.81
N LEU A 174 2.54 -4.55 -11.33
CA LEU A 174 1.72 -3.36 -11.56
C LEU A 174 1.82 -2.91 -13.02
N GLU A 175 0.65 -2.71 -13.64
CA GLU A 175 0.50 -1.95 -14.87
C GLU A 175 0.00 -0.56 -14.50
N LEU A 176 0.81 0.47 -14.76
CA LEU A 176 0.57 1.84 -14.37
C LEU A 176 0.55 2.75 -15.59
N HIS A 177 -0.24 3.83 -15.55
CA HIS A 177 -0.37 4.78 -16.68
C HIS A 177 0.66 5.89 -16.60
N TYR A 178 1.22 6.11 -15.41
CA TYR A 178 2.21 7.15 -15.14
C TYR A 178 3.48 6.53 -14.53
N PRO A 179 4.66 7.09 -14.81
CA PRO A 179 5.92 6.65 -14.21
C PRO A 179 6.04 7.17 -12.75
N VAL A 180 5.16 6.67 -11.89
CA VAL A 180 5.06 7.10 -10.48
C VAL A 180 6.19 6.57 -9.60
N ASP A 181 6.94 5.58 -10.06
CA ASP A 181 8.15 5.08 -9.41
C ASP A 181 9.24 6.15 -9.32
N ASP A 182 9.51 6.88 -10.41
CA ASP A 182 10.45 7.99 -10.39
C ASP A 182 10.04 9.09 -9.40
N LEU A 183 8.73 9.37 -9.35
CA LEU A 183 8.18 10.38 -8.45
C LEU A 183 8.27 9.98 -6.99
N LEU A 184 7.96 8.72 -6.68
CA LEU A 184 8.03 8.22 -5.31
C LEU A 184 9.47 8.26 -4.80
N LEU A 185 10.45 7.88 -5.64
CA LEU A 185 11.86 7.99 -5.30
C LEU A 185 12.30 9.45 -5.06
N GLU A 186 11.79 10.42 -5.83
CA GLU A 186 12.06 11.85 -5.57
C GLU A 186 11.45 12.33 -4.24
N VAL A 187 10.24 11.87 -3.90
CA VAL A 187 9.57 12.21 -2.64
C VAL A 187 10.35 11.66 -1.45
N ASN A 188 10.78 10.39 -1.52
CA ASN A 188 11.53 9.73 -0.45
C ASN A 188 12.88 10.42 -0.22
N LYS A 189 13.65 10.72 -1.26
CA LYS A 189 14.90 11.48 -1.17
C LYS A 189 14.70 12.87 -0.53
N SER A 190 13.63 13.56 -0.90
CA SER A 190 13.34 14.88 -0.34
C SER A 190 12.96 14.83 1.13
N SER A 191 12.45 13.70 1.60
CA SER A 191 12.10 13.47 3.01
C SER A 191 13.35 13.19 3.85
N GLU A 192 14.28 12.38 3.36
CA GLU A 192 15.57 12.09 4.01
C GLU A 192 16.43 13.35 4.16
N ASP A 193 16.53 14.17 3.11
CA ASP A 193 17.23 15.48 3.15
C ASP A 193 16.57 16.45 4.14
N GLY A 194 15.26 16.36 4.31
CA GLY A 194 14.48 17.19 5.25
C GLY A 194 14.69 16.78 6.71
N GLU A 195 14.85 15.50 7.00
CA GLU A 195 15.16 15.00 8.35
C GLU A 195 16.60 15.33 8.76
N ALA A 196 17.56 15.22 7.85
CA ALA A 196 18.95 15.64 8.09
C ALA A 196 19.06 17.16 8.37
N ALA A 197 18.16 17.98 7.79
CA ALA A 197 18.11 19.43 8.00
C ALA A 197 17.22 19.86 9.18
N SER A 198 16.58 18.96 9.89
CA SER A 198 15.57 19.22 10.95
C SER A 198 16.12 19.93 12.20
N ASN A 199 17.43 20.15 12.31
CA ASN A 199 18.03 20.99 13.35
C ASN A 199 18.02 22.48 13.00
N ALA A 200 17.49 22.88 11.84
CA ALA A 200 17.34 24.27 11.43
C ALA A 200 15.88 24.72 11.61
N VAL A 201 15.62 25.56 12.60
CA VAL A 201 14.35 26.27 12.79
C VAL A 201 14.02 27.05 11.52
N GLY A 202 12.99 26.65 10.77
CA GLY A 202 12.48 27.41 9.63
C GLY A 202 12.46 26.70 8.27
N GLY A 203 12.64 25.39 8.22
CA GLY A 203 12.58 24.62 6.95
C GLY A 203 11.17 24.57 6.35
N GLY A 204 10.82 25.52 5.49
CA GLY A 204 9.65 25.40 4.62
C GLY A 204 9.79 24.15 3.76
N ARG A 205 8.96 23.12 3.97
CA ARG A 205 8.83 21.94 3.10
C ARG A 205 8.82 22.43 1.65
N LYS A 206 9.85 22.04 0.89
CA LYS A 206 10.04 22.51 -0.50
C LYS A 206 8.79 22.19 -1.32
N ARG A 207 8.01 23.21 -1.66
CA ARG A 207 6.85 23.15 -2.58
C ARG A 207 7.21 22.74 -4.02
N ALA A 208 8.47 22.37 -4.29
CA ALA A 208 8.96 22.07 -5.62
C ALA A 208 8.37 20.75 -6.21
N SER A 209 8.06 19.77 -5.37
CA SER A 209 7.53 18.47 -5.83
C SER A 209 6.12 18.61 -6.45
N VAL A 210 5.20 19.35 -5.84
CA VAL A 210 3.81 19.44 -6.26
C VAL A 210 3.62 19.99 -7.68
N ARG A 211 4.49 20.89 -8.17
CA ARG A 211 4.41 21.41 -9.53
C ARG A 211 4.81 20.38 -10.58
N ARG A 212 5.80 19.52 -10.30
CA ARG A 212 6.23 18.44 -11.20
C ARG A 212 5.16 17.37 -11.36
N PHE A 213 4.48 16.98 -10.28
CA PHE A 213 3.38 16.02 -10.33
C PHE A 213 2.23 16.43 -11.28
N ARG A 214 1.97 17.75 -11.39
CA ARG A 214 0.90 18.27 -12.25
C ARG A 214 1.27 18.33 -13.72
N ALA A 215 2.54 18.19 -14.08
CA ALA A 215 3.06 18.24 -15.43
C ALA A 215 3.42 16.86 -16.01
N LEU A 216 3.13 15.77 -15.28
CA LEU A 216 3.42 14.42 -15.77
C LEU A 216 2.50 14.06 -16.93
N ASN A 217 3.12 13.70 -18.03
CA ASN A 217 2.41 13.09 -19.15
C ASN A 217 2.19 11.59 -18.88
N PRO A 218 1.03 11.04 -19.30
CA PRO A 218 0.83 9.60 -19.26
C PRO A 218 1.92 8.88 -20.06
N GLN A 219 2.60 7.96 -19.40
CA GLN A 219 3.57 7.05 -20.00
C GLN A 219 3.38 5.70 -19.33
N PRO A 220 2.70 4.75 -19.99
CA PRO A 220 2.46 3.44 -19.42
C PRO A 220 3.75 2.72 -19.09
N ILE A 221 3.82 2.16 -17.89
CA ILE A 221 4.94 1.35 -17.42
C ILE A 221 4.45 0.06 -16.77
N PHE A 222 5.30 -0.95 -16.82
CA PHE A 222 5.10 -2.22 -16.14
C PHE A 222 6.16 -2.38 -15.07
N LEU A 223 5.75 -2.68 -13.83
CA LEU A 223 6.66 -2.81 -12.69
C LEU A 223 6.48 -4.17 -12.01
N ALA A 224 7.59 -4.71 -11.53
CA ALA A 224 7.62 -5.67 -10.44
C ALA A 224 8.15 -4.95 -9.19
N VAL A 225 7.32 -4.87 -8.16
CA VAL A 225 7.74 -4.40 -6.84
C VAL A 225 8.13 -5.61 -6.02
N HIS A 226 9.36 -5.62 -5.54
CA HIS A 226 9.91 -6.76 -4.81
C HIS A 226 10.89 -6.30 -3.73
N ARG A 227 11.30 -7.21 -2.85
CA ARG A 227 12.38 -6.94 -1.91
C ARG A 227 13.58 -7.84 -2.18
N ASN A 228 14.75 -7.31 -1.84
CA ASN A 228 16.00 -8.06 -1.77
C ASN A 228 16.81 -7.49 -0.60
N ASP A 229 17.37 -8.35 0.26
CA ASP A 229 18.17 -7.95 1.42
C ASP A 229 17.54 -6.81 2.25
N ASP A 230 16.28 -6.99 2.67
CA ASP A 230 15.48 -6.04 3.47
C ASP A 230 15.23 -4.67 2.82
N SER A 231 15.55 -4.52 1.55
CA SER A 231 15.26 -3.31 0.77
C SER A 231 14.23 -3.58 -0.31
N VAL A 232 13.34 -2.60 -0.55
CA VAL A 232 12.33 -2.67 -1.61
C VAL A 232 12.86 -2.06 -2.90
N TYR A 233 12.58 -2.73 -4.01
CA TYR A 233 13.02 -2.32 -5.35
C TYR A 233 11.83 -2.26 -6.30
N PHE A 234 11.88 -1.28 -7.20
CA PHE A 234 10.97 -1.11 -8.33
C PHE A 234 11.70 -1.50 -9.60
N ARG A 235 11.33 -2.62 -10.21
CA ARG A 235 11.95 -3.08 -11.45
C ARG A 235 10.99 -2.86 -12.61
N ARG A 236 11.37 -2.01 -13.55
CA ARG A 236 10.64 -1.85 -14.81
C ARG A 236 10.82 -3.10 -15.67
N LEU A 237 9.76 -3.52 -16.28
CA LEU A 237 9.69 -4.72 -17.13
C LEU A 237 9.25 -4.33 -18.53
N GLU A 238 9.76 -5.08 -19.52
CA GLU A 238 9.20 -5.05 -20.87
C GLU A 238 7.77 -5.63 -20.84
N PRO A 239 6.88 -5.24 -21.77
CA PRO A 239 5.51 -5.74 -21.82
C PRO A 239 5.40 -7.26 -21.82
N GLU A 240 6.29 -7.93 -22.57
CA GLU A 240 6.36 -9.38 -22.68
C GLU A 240 6.79 -10.04 -21.35
N ALA A 241 7.80 -9.49 -20.70
CA ALA A 241 8.28 -9.96 -19.39
C ALA A 241 7.17 -9.85 -18.34
N PHE A 242 6.46 -8.72 -18.32
CA PHE A 242 5.31 -8.52 -17.44
C PHE A 242 4.19 -9.52 -17.73
N ALA A 243 3.82 -9.71 -19.01
CA ALA A 243 2.78 -10.66 -19.41
C ALA A 243 3.13 -12.11 -19.04
N LEU A 244 4.43 -12.48 -19.15
CA LEU A 244 4.92 -13.80 -18.75
C LEU A 244 4.80 -13.99 -17.25
N LEU A 245 5.29 -13.05 -16.43
CA LEU A 245 5.20 -13.12 -14.97
C LEU A 245 3.73 -13.12 -14.50
N ALA A 246 2.87 -12.28 -15.07
CA ALA A 246 1.45 -12.26 -14.76
C ALA A 246 0.74 -13.59 -15.09
N ALA A 247 1.12 -14.22 -16.20
CA ALA A 247 0.61 -15.53 -16.56
C ALA A 247 1.07 -16.63 -15.59
N LEU A 248 2.34 -16.62 -15.18
CA LEU A 248 2.87 -17.53 -14.16
C LEU A 248 2.18 -17.31 -12.80
N ALA A 249 2.03 -16.06 -12.37
CA ALA A 249 1.31 -15.71 -11.14
C ALA A 249 -0.14 -16.20 -11.14
N SER A 250 -0.79 -16.25 -12.32
CA SER A 250 -2.14 -16.84 -12.48
C SER A 250 -2.17 -18.37 -12.49
N GLY A 251 -1.01 -19.05 -12.32
CA GLY A 251 -0.88 -20.50 -12.26
C GLY A 251 -0.83 -21.19 -13.63
N LYS A 252 -0.55 -20.46 -14.71
CA LYS A 252 -0.30 -21.08 -16.02
C LYS A 252 1.04 -21.81 -16.01
N SER A 253 1.15 -22.85 -16.88
CA SER A 253 2.44 -23.50 -17.14
C SER A 253 3.39 -22.56 -17.88
N ILE A 254 4.69 -22.85 -17.84
CA ILE A 254 5.71 -22.09 -18.55
C ILE A 254 5.37 -21.93 -20.02
N ALA A 255 5.04 -23.04 -20.71
CA ALA A 255 4.67 -23.00 -22.13
C ALA A 255 3.47 -22.07 -22.39
N ALA A 256 2.43 -22.17 -21.56
CA ALA A 256 1.24 -21.32 -21.70
C ALA A 256 1.54 -19.85 -21.39
N ALA A 257 2.44 -19.58 -20.44
CA ALA A 257 2.86 -18.23 -20.08
C ALA A 257 3.71 -17.58 -21.18
N VAL A 258 4.68 -18.33 -21.74
CA VAL A 258 5.50 -17.87 -22.89
C VAL A 258 4.61 -17.60 -24.10
N ASN A 259 3.70 -18.51 -24.45
CA ASN A 259 2.76 -18.28 -25.55
C ASN A 259 1.89 -17.04 -25.34
N ALA A 260 1.43 -16.78 -24.12
CA ALA A 260 0.64 -15.60 -23.79
C ALA A 260 1.48 -14.31 -23.92
N ALA A 261 2.72 -14.32 -23.43
CA ALA A 261 3.64 -13.19 -23.47
C ALA A 261 3.97 -12.73 -24.90
N PHE A 262 4.21 -13.68 -25.79
CA PHE A 262 4.63 -13.38 -27.16
C PHE A 262 3.53 -13.36 -28.21
N ARG A 263 2.27 -13.44 -27.79
CA ARG A 263 1.13 -13.51 -28.71
C ARG A 263 1.01 -12.32 -29.66
N THR A 264 1.30 -11.12 -29.16
CA THR A 264 1.26 -9.86 -29.92
C THR A 264 2.60 -9.14 -29.93
N SER A 265 3.69 -9.85 -29.58
CA SER A 265 5.01 -9.30 -29.46
C SER A 265 5.68 -9.09 -30.81
N ALA A 266 6.41 -7.98 -30.95
CA ALA A 266 7.27 -7.69 -32.08
C ALA A 266 8.64 -8.42 -32.01
N VAL A 267 8.96 -9.09 -30.90
CA VAL A 267 10.22 -9.83 -30.73
C VAL A 267 10.30 -10.98 -31.74
N PRO A 268 11.37 -11.05 -32.57
CA PRO A 268 11.54 -12.12 -33.55
C PRO A 268 11.53 -13.50 -32.92
N VAL A 269 10.89 -14.47 -33.57
CA VAL A 269 10.75 -15.84 -33.05
C VAL A 269 12.11 -16.45 -32.66
N ALA A 270 13.14 -16.20 -33.45
CA ALA A 270 14.49 -16.70 -33.20
C ALA A 270 15.14 -16.18 -31.90
N ALA A 271 14.75 -14.97 -31.47
CA ALA A 271 15.29 -14.34 -30.26
C ALA A 271 14.51 -14.70 -28.98
N ARG A 272 13.26 -15.19 -29.09
CA ARG A 272 12.38 -15.41 -27.94
C ARG A 272 12.94 -16.37 -26.89
N ALA A 273 13.56 -17.45 -27.35
CA ALA A 273 14.09 -18.47 -26.44
C ALA A 273 15.23 -17.88 -25.57
N GLU A 274 16.11 -17.11 -26.17
CA GLU A 274 17.21 -16.44 -25.47
C GLU A 274 16.68 -15.37 -24.50
N THR A 275 15.78 -14.52 -24.95
CA THR A 275 15.14 -13.50 -24.11
C THR A 275 14.46 -14.13 -22.88
N VAL A 276 13.72 -15.22 -23.05
CA VAL A 276 13.09 -15.95 -21.94
C VAL A 276 14.11 -16.52 -20.99
N ARG A 277 15.21 -17.08 -21.51
CA ARG A 277 16.31 -17.63 -20.71
C ARG A 277 16.93 -16.54 -19.81
N GLU A 278 17.28 -15.38 -20.39
CA GLU A 278 17.84 -14.24 -19.66
C GLU A 278 16.91 -13.76 -18.54
N TRP A 279 15.58 -13.67 -18.80
CA TRP A 279 14.62 -13.30 -17.78
C TRP A 279 14.56 -14.31 -16.65
N PHE A 280 14.50 -15.60 -16.96
CA PHE A 280 14.46 -16.64 -15.93
C PHE A 280 15.74 -16.70 -15.10
N GLU A 281 16.91 -16.55 -15.70
CA GLU A 281 18.19 -16.46 -15.00
C GLU A 281 18.18 -15.31 -13.99
N LEU A 282 17.77 -14.12 -14.45
CA LEU A 282 17.67 -12.94 -13.61
C LEU A 282 16.66 -13.11 -12.45
N TRP A 283 15.44 -13.54 -12.74
CA TRP A 283 14.40 -13.68 -11.74
C TRP A 283 14.70 -14.80 -10.73
N SER A 284 15.40 -15.84 -11.17
CA SER A 284 15.88 -16.91 -10.30
C SER A 284 16.99 -16.41 -9.38
N ALA A 285 17.95 -15.64 -9.92
CA ALA A 285 19.00 -15.01 -9.11
C ALA A 285 18.45 -14.05 -8.06
N LEU A 286 17.31 -13.37 -8.36
CA LEU A 286 16.59 -12.52 -7.41
C LEU A 286 15.67 -13.32 -6.45
N GLY A 287 15.60 -14.66 -6.57
CA GLY A 287 14.78 -15.50 -5.72
C GLY A 287 13.27 -15.30 -5.90
N TRP A 288 12.81 -14.85 -7.07
CA TRP A 288 11.41 -14.50 -7.29
C TRP A 288 10.46 -15.68 -7.36
N PHE A 289 10.97 -16.86 -7.69
CA PHE A 289 10.17 -18.06 -7.80
C PHE A 289 10.20 -18.88 -6.52
N CYS A 290 9.06 -19.49 -6.19
CA CYS A 290 8.94 -20.46 -5.11
C CYS A 290 8.22 -21.72 -5.59
N ARG A 291 8.44 -22.82 -4.87
CA ARG A 291 7.76 -24.08 -5.16
C ARG A 291 6.24 -23.91 -4.96
N PRO A 292 5.40 -24.52 -5.83
CA PRO A 292 4.00 -24.64 -5.50
C PRO A 292 3.87 -25.29 -4.11
N ALA A 293 3.03 -24.71 -3.25
CA ALA A 293 2.73 -25.37 -1.97
C ALA A 293 2.30 -26.82 -2.28
N ALA A 294 2.95 -27.79 -1.64
CA ALA A 294 2.50 -29.15 -1.69
C ALA A 294 0.99 -29.14 -1.36
N ARG A 295 0.14 -29.69 -2.23
CA ARG A 295 -1.27 -29.90 -1.88
C ARG A 295 -1.26 -30.64 -0.56
N ALA A 296 -1.76 -30.00 0.50
CA ALA A 296 -2.06 -30.71 1.74
C ALA A 296 -2.88 -31.93 1.31
N ALA A 297 -2.31 -33.11 1.50
CA ALA A 297 -3.04 -34.34 1.28
C ALA A 297 -4.30 -34.21 2.14
N ALA A 298 -5.45 -34.20 1.48
CA ALA A 298 -6.72 -34.25 2.17
C ALA A 298 -6.72 -35.55 2.98
N VAL A 299 -6.59 -35.42 4.32
CA VAL A 299 -6.81 -36.50 5.28
C VAL A 299 -8.30 -36.61 5.51
#